data_77a54e41780f1ecef529261e344fba39
#
_entry.id   77a54e41780f1ecef529261e344fba39
#
_cell.length_a   1.000
_cell.length_b   1.000
_cell.length_c   1.000
_cell.angle_alpha   90.00
_cell.angle_beta   90.00
_cell.angle_gamma   90.00
#
_symmetry.space_group_name_H-M   'P 1'
#
loop_
_entity.id
_entity.type
_entity.pdbx_description
1 polymer ?
#
loop_
_entity_poly.entity_id
_entity_poly.type
_entity_poly.pdbx_seq_one_letter_code
_entity_poly.pdbx_strand_id
1 'polypeptide(L)'
;MIKLNGGLGTSMGMTGPKSLVEVKDGLSFLDIAVRQVLALRDATGARLPLVLMHSFYTRDESLAALERYPDLEVDVPLDFVQGRFPKVRADDLRPVSWPADPELEWAPPGHGDLYTSLTTSGMLDELLEGDYRFAFVSNVDNLGAALDERILAWFACEGAPFVMEVSERAHGDRKGGHPARLRTDGLVLREIAQTPQEDLEAFQDTSRHRFFNTNSLWIDLRALREALDERGGVLGLPMIVNRKTVDPTDPSSPEVFQLETAMGAAIAVFDGAAALRVPRRRFAPVKTTNDLLALRSDAYVMGEGATVELAPERSDVPPLVDLDPAFYKLLGDFEPRFARGAPSLVGCERLKVVGDVAFGVGVVVRGSALVENRDHDQLMIEDGAVLSGP
;
A
#
# COMPACT_ATOMS: atom_id res chain seq x y z
N MET A 1 3.43 15.76 -2.31
CA MET A 1 3.28 14.28 -2.29
C MET A 1 2.29 13.87 -1.22
N ILE A 2 1.28 13.06 -1.54
CA ILE A 2 0.27 12.56 -0.58
C ILE A 2 0.50 11.08 -0.37
N LYS A 3 0.67 10.64 0.87
CA LYS A 3 0.82 9.23 1.24
C LYS A 3 -0.41 8.77 2.01
N LEU A 4 -1.02 7.67 1.55
CA LEU A 4 -2.14 7.04 2.24
C LEU A 4 -1.62 6.25 3.45
N ASN A 5 -1.97 6.70 4.63
CA ASN A 5 -1.47 6.19 5.92
C ASN A 5 -2.60 5.74 6.87
N GLY A 6 -3.69 5.22 6.31
CA GLY A 6 -4.85 4.77 7.10
C GLY A 6 -4.83 3.30 7.53
N GLY A 7 -3.85 2.50 7.07
CA GLY A 7 -3.83 1.05 7.29
C GLY A 7 -3.24 0.63 8.62
N LEU A 8 -3.93 -0.30 9.32
CA LEU A 8 -3.50 -0.87 10.60
C LEU A 8 -2.66 -2.15 10.46
N GLY A 9 -2.47 -2.71 9.27
CA GLY A 9 -1.75 -3.97 9.12
C GLY A 9 -2.42 -5.18 9.78
N THR A 10 -3.74 -5.18 9.86
CA THR A 10 -4.52 -6.26 10.51
C THR A 10 -4.25 -7.65 9.96
N SER A 11 -3.84 -7.77 8.69
CA SER A 11 -3.42 -9.05 8.09
C SER A 11 -2.17 -9.64 8.73
N MET A 12 -1.36 -8.81 9.39
CA MET A 12 -0.16 -9.19 10.15
C MET A 12 -0.39 -9.10 11.68
N GLY A 13 -1.67 -8.99 12.13
CA GLY A 13 -2.03 -8.95 13.55
C GLY A 13 -1.70 -7.65 14.27
N MET A 14 -1.52 -6.57 13.53
CA MET A 14 -1.20 -5.26 14.11
C MET A 14 -2.45 -4.51 14.54
N THR A 15 -2.33 -3.71 15.59
CA THR A 15 -3.37 -2.80 16.10
C THR A 15 -3.02 -1.32 15.88
N GLY A 16 -1.75 -1.01 15.61
CA GLY A 16 -1.25 0.34 15.31
C GLY A 16 -0.97 0.57 13.83
N PRO A 17 -0.46 1.77 13.46
CA PRO A 17 -0.18 2.14 12.08
C PRO A 17 0.86 1.22 11.44
N LYS A 18 0.49 0.59 10.32
CA LYS A 18 1.41 -0.26 9.56
C LYS A 18 2.67 0.49 9.12
N SER A 19 2.55 1.79 8.87
CA SER A 19 3.66 2.63 8.46
C SER A 19 4.79 2.75 9.48
N LEU A 20 4.55 2.39 10.74
CA LEU A 20 5.57 2.39 11.79
C LEU A 20 6.33 1.07 11.92
N VAL A 21 5.99 0.05 11.12
CA VAL A 21 6.77 -1.19 11.06
C VAL A 21 8.16 -0.88 10.54
N GLU A 22 9.17 -1.35 11.28
CA GLU A 22 10.55 -1.33 10.81
C GLU A 22 10.72 -2.25 9.60
N VAL A 23 11.30 -1.74 8.52
CA VAL A 23 11.38 -2.46 7.26
C VAL A 23 12.79 -2.57 6.70
N LYS A 24 13.65 -1.60 6.95
CA LYS A 24 15.03 -1.60 6.46
C LYS A 24 15.95 -0.73 7.32
N ASP A 25 17.06 -1.28 7.75
CA ASP A 25 18.15 -0.55 8.45
C ASP A 25 17.66 0.29 9.65
N GLY A 26 16.73 -0.25 10.45
CA GLY A 26 16.12 0.45 11.59
C GLY A 26 15.08 1.51 11.21
N LEU A 27 14.68 1.58 9.92
CA LEU A 27 13.74 2.56 9.42
C LEU A 27 12.37 1.93 9.16
N SER A 28 11.32 2.63 9.55
CA SER A 28 9.94 2.30 9.23
C SER A 28 9.58 2.74 7.80
N PHE A 29 8.42 2.31 7.30
CA PHE A 29 7.86 2.83 6.04
C PHE A 29 7.74 4.35 6.07
N LEU A 30 7.27 4.89 7.20
CA LEU A 30 7.08 6.33 7.35
C LEU A 30 8.42 7.08 7.31
N ASP A 31 9.46 6.54 7.97
CA ASP A 31 10.80 7.11 7.92
C ASP A 31 11.35 7.19 6.50
N ILE A 32 11.19 6.12 5.75
CA ILE A 32 11.67 6.06 4.37
C ILE A 32 10.91 7.06 3.51
N ALA A 33 9.58 7.15 3.65
CA ALA A 33 8.79 8.13 2.91
C ALA A 33 9.19 9.57 3.21
N VAL A 34 9.46 9.90 4.49
CA VAL A 34 9.98 11.21 4.90
C VAL A 34 11.35 11.48 4.27
N ARG A 35 12.28 10.53 4.39
CA ARG A 35 13.64 10.68 3.85
C ARG A 35 13.64 10.84 2.33
N GLN A 36 12.74 10.18 1.61
CA GLN A 36 12.57 10.37 0.17
C GLN A 36 12.18 11.81 -0.18
N VAL A 37 11.27 12.40 0.60
CA VAL A 37 10.86 13.80 0.39
C VAL A 37 11.98 14.77 0.71
N LEU A 38 12.64 14.60 1.87
CA LEU A 38 13.74 15.47 2.28
C LEU A 38 14.91 15.42 1.29
N ALA A 39 15.31 14.21 0.87
CA ALA A 39 16.35 14.04 -0.12
C ALA A 39 16.00 14.69 -1.48
N LEU A 40 14.75 14.62 -1.91
CA LEU A 40 14.31 15.28 -3.14
C LEU A 40 14.31 16.81 -3.00
N ARG A 41 13.91 17.35 -1.83
CA ARG A 41 14.03 18.78 -1.54
C ARG A 41 15.49 19.23 -1.59
N ASP A 42 16.39 18.48 -0.96
CA ASP A 42 17.83 18.80 -0.93
C ASP A 42 18.44 18.78 -2.33
N ALA A 43 18.07 17.79 -3.15
CA ALA A 43 18.60 17.64 -4.50
C ALA A 43 18.11 18.72 -5.48
N THR A 44 16.87 19.19 -5.31
CA THR A 44 16.20 20.05 -6.30
C THR A 44 15.97 21.49 -5.84
N GLY A 45 16.03 21.72 -4.54
CA GLY A 45 15.58 22.97 -3.94
C GLY A 45 14.05 23.20 -4.05
N ALA A 46 13.29 22.18 -4.45
CA ALA A 46 11.86 22.29 -4.66
C ALA A 46 11.10 22.36 -3.34
N ARG A 47 10.07 23.17 -3.30
CA ARG A 47 9.08 23.22 -2.24
C ARG A 47 8.10 22.05 -2.42
N LEU A 48 8.40 20.90 -1.82
CA LEU A 48 7.64 19.65 -1.93
C LEU A 48 7.05 19.25 -0.58
N PRO A 49 5.74 19.48 -0.31
CA PRO A 49 5.11 19.00 0.90
C PRO A 49 4.98 17.47 0.92
N LEU A 50 5.16 16.87 2.09
CA LEU A 50 4.61 15.55 2.40
C LEU A 50 3.30 15.77 3.14
N VAL A 51 2.22 15.15 2.65
CA VAL A 51 0.90 15.18 3.29
C VAL A 51 0.46 13.74 3.52
N LEU A 52 0.02 13.42 4.73
CA LEU A 52 -0.44 12.09 5.10
C LEU A 52 -1.97 12.06 5.20
N MET A 53 -2.61 11.13 4.51
CA MET A 53 -4.02 10.82 4.74
C MET A 53 -4.10 9.70 5.77
N HIS A 54 -4.56 10.03 6.98
CA HIS A 54 -4.74 9.09 8.08
C HIS A 54 -6.16 8.52 8.14
N SER A 55 -6.29 7.36 8.78
CA SER A 55 -7.55 6.97 9.42
C SER A 55 -7.58 7.55 10.86
N PHE A 56 -8.75 7.50 11.46
CA PHE A 56 -8.91 7.88 12.87
C PHE A 56 -8.14 6.97 13.85
N TYR A 57 -7.59 5.84 13.39
CA TYR A 57 -6.77 4.93 14.19
C TYR A 57 -5.25 5.18 14.06
N THR A 58 -4.80 5.85 13.00
CA THR A 58 -3.36 5.87 12.68
C THR A 58 -2.71 7.23 12.90
N ARG A 59 -3.51 8.28 13.13
CA ARG A 59 -3.02 9.66 13.12
C ARG A 59 -2.03 9.94 14.25
N ASP A 60 -2.45 9.74 15.50
CA ASP A 60 -1.70 10.21 16.67
C ASP A 60 -0.33 9.57 16.79
N GLU A 61 -0.23 8.25 16.64
CA GLU A 61 1.04 7.53 16.69
C GLU A 61 1.96 7.92 15.51
N SER A 62 1.39 8.14 14.31
CA SER A 62 2.18 8.56 13.16
C SER A 62 2.73 9.97 13.34
N LEU A 63 1.94 10.92 13.84
CA LEU A 63 2.40 12.29 14.12
C LEU A 63 3.48 12.32 15.20
N ALA A 64 3.31 11.56 16.28
CA ALA A 64 4.33 11.41 17.31
C ALA A 64 5.66 10.87 16.73
N ALA A 65 5.59 9.91 15.80
CA ALA A 65 6.80 9.41 15.13
C ALA A 65 7.46 10.45 14.21
N LEU A 66 6.72 11.43 13.69
CA LEU A 66 7.24 12.48 12.82
C LEU A 66 7.92 13.62 13.60
N GLU A 67 7.72 13.76 14.90
CA GLU A 67 8.37 14.81 15.73
C GLU A 67 9.91 14.83 15.62
N ARG A 68 10.50 13.67 15.26
CA ARG A 68 11.96 13.57 15.03
C ARG A 68 12.44 14.20 13.72
N TYR A 69 11.53 14.70 12.88
CA TYR A 69 11.83 15.33 11.59
C TYR A 69 11.35 16.81 11.56
N PRO A 70 11.99 17.72 12.28
CA PRO A 70 11.52 19.10 12.40
C PRO A 70 11.50 19.87 11.06
N ASP A 71 12.32 19.45 10.10
CA ASP A 71 12.41 20.07 8.76
C ASP A 71 11.34 19.54 7.78
N LEU A 72 10.44 18.68 8.24
CA LEU A 72 9.43 18.10 7.39
C LEU A 72 8.31 19.08 7.06
N GLU A 73 7.91 19.90 8.03
CA GLU A 73 6.87 20.91 7.85
C GLU A 73 7.30 21.98 6.85
N VAL A 74 6.35 22.39 6.03
CA VAL A 74 6.47 23.52 5.10
C VAL A 74 5.24 24.42 5.29
N ASP A 75 4.68 24.94 4.23
CA ASP A 75 3.60 25.93 4.21
C ASP A 75 2.18 25.35 4.13
N VAL A 76 2.05 24.02 4.23
CA VAL A 76 0.76 23.32 4.31
C VAL A 76 0.77 22.30 5.45
N PRO A 77 -0.39 21.95 6.03
CA PRO A 77 -0.47 20.93 7.08
C PRO A 77 0.11 19.59 6.66
N LEU A 78 0.73 18.87 7.59
CA LEU A 78 1.33 17.55 7.33
C LEU A 78 0.30 16.45 7.11
N ASP A 79 -0.94 16.63 7.57
CA ASP A 79 -1.92 15.56 7.55
C ASP A 79 -3.35 16.05 7.41
N PHE A 80 -4.19 15.10 7.03
CA PHE A 80 -5.64 15.16 7.17
C PHE A 80 -6.19 13.76 7.44
N VAL A 81 -7.42 13.70 7.97
CA VAL A 81 -8.06 12.43 8.35
C VAL A 81 -9.16 12.09 7.35
N GLN A 82 -9.17 10.85 6.88
CA GLN A 82 -10.29 10.32 6.09
C GLN A 82 -11.56 10.24 6.95
N GLY A 83 -12.72 10.24 6.30
CA GLY A 83 -13.99 10.03 6.94
C GLY A 83 -14.12 8.64 7.60
N ARG A 84 -15.26 8.40 8.23
CA ARG A 84 -15.68 7.07 8.71
C ARG A 84 -17.14 6.82 8.37
N PHE A 85 -17.42 5.60 7.90
CA PHE A 85 -18.77 5.17 7.57
C PHE A 85 -19.31 4.23 8.64
N PRO A 86 -20.59 4.33 8.98
CA PRO A 86 -21.21 3.32 9.83
C PRO A 86 -21.23 1.98 9.09
N LYS A 87 -20.84 0.90 9.76
CA LYS A 87 -21.12 -0.44 9.26
C LYS A 87 -22.64 -0.65 9.24
N VAL A 88 -23.14 -1.24 8.16
CA VAL A 88 -24.58 -1.51 8.03
C VAL A 88 -24.86 -3.00 8.22
N ARG A 89 -25.94 -3.31 8.91
CA ARG A 89 -26.39 -4.68 9.14
C ARG A 89 -26.74 -5.36 7.82
N ALA A 90 -26.37 -6.63 7.69
CA ALA A 90 -26.63 -7.36 6.46
C ALA A 90 -28.10 -7.75 6.27
N ASP A 91 -28.89 -7.80 7.35
CA ASP A 91 -30.28 -8.21 7.35
C ASP A 91 -31.29 -7.08 7.01
N ASP A 92 -31.03 -5.84 7.47
CA ASP A 92 -31.99 -4.73 7.30
C ASP A 92 -31.39 -3.43 6.75
N LEU A 93 -30.07 -3.43 6.47
CA LEU A 93 -29.30 -2.32 5.93
C LEU A 93 -29.31 -1.05 6.81
N ARG A 94 -29.60 -1.18 8.09
CA ARG A 94 -29.49 -0.09 9.05
C ARG A 94 -28.09 -0.04 9.66
N PRO A 95 -27.64 1.13 10.16
CA PRO A 95 -26.42 1.21 10.93
C PRO A 95 -26.43 0.20 12.08
N VAL A 96 -25.31 -0.51 12.26
CA VAL A 96 -25.18 -1.46 13.36
C VAL A 96 -25.03 -0.72 14.68
N SER A 97 -25.58 -1.27 15.76
CA SER A 97 -25.24 -0.86 17.13
C SER A 97 -24.52 -2.00 17.82
N TRP A 98 -23.36 -1.70 18.39
CA TRP A 98 -22.50 -2.65 19.10
C TRP A 98 -22.00 -2.06 20.42
N PRO A 99 -22.84 -2.04 21.49
CA PRO A 99 -22.52 -1.39 22.75
C PRO A 99 -21.32 -1.95 23.51
N ALA A 100 -20.88 -3.18 23.15
CA ALA A 100 -19.68 -3.78 23.74
C ALA A 100 -18.39 -3.06 23.32
N ASP A 101 -18.37 -2.53 22.10
CA ASP A 101 -17.30 -1.68 21.57
C ASP A 101 -17.87 -0.78 20.46
N PRO A 102 -18.28 0.47 20.77
CA PRO A 102 -18.87 1.39 19.81
C PRO A 102 -17.93 1.78 18.64
N GLU A 103 -16.61 1.66 18.80
CA GLU A 103 -15.67 1.94 17.70
C GLU A 103 -15.81 0.90 16.59
N LEU A 104 -16.22 -0.33 16.89
CA LEU A 104 -16.50 -1.37 15.91
C LEU A 104 -17.77 -1.12 15.07
N GLU A 105 -18.58 -0.13 15.41
CA GLU A 105 -19.72 0.31 14.60
C GLU A 105 -19.29 1.03 13.32
N TRP A 106 -18.04 1.48 13.26
CA TRP A 106 -17.48 2.29 12.18
C TRP A 106 -16.44 1.54 11.35
N ALA A 107 -16.28 1.99 10.12
CA ALA A 107 -15.24 1.51 9.23
C ALA A 107 -14.67 2.68 8.39
N PRO A 108 -13.39 2.62 8.00
CA PRO A 108 -12.85 3.53 7.00
C PRO A 108 -13.59 3.34 5.67
N PRO A 109 -13.90 4.44 4.94
CA PRO A 109 -14.64 4.37 3.67
C PRO A 109 -13.79 3.92 2.47
N GLY A 110 -12.63 3.35 2.73
CA GLY A 110 -11.64 2.99 1.72
C GLY A 110 -10.83 4.19 1.23
N HIS A 111 -9.81 3.92 0.43
CA HIS A 111 -8.90 4.98 -0.03
C HIS A 111 -9.50 5.90 -1.10
N GLY A 112 -10.69 5.59 -1.64
CA GLY A 112 -11.42 6.50 -2.52
C GLY A 112 -11.98 7.73 -1.82
N ASP A 113 -12.06 7.72 -0.49
CA ASP A 113 -12.41 8.88 0.33
C ASP A 113 -11.36 10.01 0.28
N LEU A 114 -10.20 9.74 -0.29
CA LEU A 114 -9.16 10.75 -0.54
C LEU A 114 -9.73 12.06 -1.07
N TYR A 115 -10.58 12.00 -2.07
CA TYR A 115 -11.10 13.19 -2.77
C TYR A 115 -12.06 13.99 -1.90
N THR A 116 -12.98 13.31 -1.22
CA THR A 116 -13.92 13.93 -0.29
C THR A 116 -13.18 14.49 0.93
N SER A 117 -12.24 13.74 1.48
CA SER A 117 -11.48 14.16 2.65
C SER A 117 -10.53 15.32 2.36
N LEU A 118 -9.93 15.40 1.18
CA LEU A 118 -9.15 16.57 0.75
C LEU A 118 -9.99 17.85 0.79
N THR A 119 -11.27 17.78 0.39
CA THR A 119 -12.18 18.92 0.41
C THR A 119 -12.69 19.22 1.82
N THR A 120 -13.18 18.21 2.53
CA THR A 120 -13.83 18.41 3.83
C THR A 120 -12.87 18.80 4.94
N SER A 121 -11.59 18.45 4.81
CA SER A 121 -10.54 18.90 5.73
C SER A 121 -10.00 20.31 5.42
N GLY A 122 -10.32 20.87 4.26
CA GLY A 122 -9.72 22.12 3.76
C GLY A 122 -8.35 21.92 3.09
N MET A 123 -7.77 20.72 3.11
CA MET A 123 -6.43 20.46 2.56
C MET A 123 -6.32 20.79 1.07
N LEU A 124 -7.39 20.58 0.29
CA LEU A 124 -7.38 20.94 -1.13
C LEU A 124 -7.28 22.45 -1.33
N ASP A 125 -7.93 23.24 -0.46
CA ASP A 125 -7.85 24.71 -0.49
C ASP A 125 -6.43 25.18 -0.11
N GLU A 126 -5.87 24.67 0.98
CA GLU A 126 -4.49 24.95 1.42
C GLU A 126 -3.48 24.67 0.32
N LEU A 127 -3.60 23.52 -0.36
CA LEU A 127 -2.71 23.16 -1.47
C LEU A 127 -2.84 24.11 -2.66
N LEU A 128 -4.06 24.48 -3.05
CA LEU A 128 -4.31 25.36 -4.19
C LEU A 128 -3.92 26.80 -3.89
N GLU A 129 -4.17 27.31 -2.67
CA GLU A 129 -3.73 28.63 -2.20
C GLU A 129 -2.20 28.72 -2.09
N GLY A 130 -1.53 27.60 -1.75
CA GLY A 130 -0.10 27.43 -1.78
C GLY A 130 0.51 27.31 -3.18
N ASP A 131 -0.26 27.48 -4.27
CA ASP A 131 0.15 27.30 -5.67
C ASP A 131 0.62 25.87 -6.03
N TYR A 132 0.22 24.86 -5.27
CA TYR A 132 0.47 23.47 -5.63
C TYR A 132 -0.56 23.00 -6.66
N ARG A 133 -0.10 22.70 -7.86
CA ARG A 133 -0.97 22.27 -8.97
C ARG A 133 -1.11 20.77 -9.06
N PHE A 134 -0.05 20.02 -8.81
CA PHE A 134 0.00 18.58 -9.03
C PHE A 134 0.19 17.82 -7.73
N ALA A 135 -0.52 16.71 -7.58
CA ALA A 135 -0.33 15.78 -6.49
C ALA A 135 0.10 14.41 -7.02
N PHE A 136 1.14 13.83 -6.40
CA PHE A 136 1.47 12.42 -6.51
C PHE A 136 0.95 11.70 -5.28
N VAL A 137 0.07 10.72 -5.47
CA VAL A 137 -0.61 9.97 -4.40
C VAL A 137 -0.19 8.51 -4.46
N SER A 138 0.17 7.93 -3.32
CA SER A 138 0.48 6.49 -3.23
C SER A 138 0.31 5.97 -1.81
N ASN A 139 0.24 4.64 -1.67
CA ASN A 139 0.25 4.02 -0.34
C ASN A 139 1.62 4.20 0.33
N VAL A 140 1.63 4.44 1.64
CA VAL A 140 2.87 4.61 2.41
C VAL A 140 3.69 3.33 2.46
N ASP A 141 3.05 2.15 2.41
CA ASP A 141 3.69 0.84 2.42
C ASP A 141 4.20 0.37 1.05
N ASN A 142 4.05 1.18 0.00
CA ASN A 142 4.69 0.96 -1.29
C ASN A 142 5.95 1.82 -1.41
N LEU A 143 7.09 1.29 -0.96
CA LEU A 143 8.37 2.01 -0.98
C LEU A 143 8.92 2.27 -2.38
N GLY A 144 8.47 1.52 -3.38
CA GLY A 144 8.79 1.77 -4.79
C GLY A 144 8.08 2.98 -5.40
N ALA A 145 7.04 3.49 -4.74
CA ALA A 145 6.29 4.66 -5.19
C ALA A 145 6.92 5.97 -4.70
N ALA A 146 8.14 6.24 -5.13
CA ALA A 146 8.78 7.54 -4.97
C ALA A 146 8.32 8.53 -6.04
N LEU A 147 8.35 9.84 -5.74
CA LEU A 147 8.10 10.87 -6.75
C LEU A 147 9.23 10.87 -7.78
N ASP A 148 8.88 10.77 -9.06
CA ASP A 148 9.80 10.82 -10.20
C ASP A 148 9.57 12.12 -10.97
N GLU A 149 10.57 12.99 -11.02
CA GLU A 149 10.50 14.30 -11.67
C GLU A 149 10.26 14.21 -13.18
N ARG A 150 10.71 13.11 -13.82
CA ARG A 150 10.49 12.90 -15.25
C ARG A 150 9.02 12.57 -15.54
N ILE A 151 8.38 11.80 -14.63
CA ILE A 151 6.94 11.53 -14.72
C ILE A 151 6.16 12.81 -14.44
N LEU A 152 6.57 13.60 -13.43
CA LEU A 152 5.96 14.89 -13.16
C LEU A 152 6.05 15.84 -14.35
N ALA A 153 7.23 15.96 -14.96
CA ALA A 153 7.44 16.81 -16.14
C ALA A 153 6.59 16.37 -17.32
N TRP A 154 6.54 15.07 -17.60
CA TRP A 154 5.68 14.49 -18.63
C TRP A 154 4.21 14.79 -18.34
N PHE A 155 3.74 14.53 -17.11
CA PHE A 155 2.37 14.76 -16.68
C PHE A 155 1.95 16.24 -16.84
N ALA A 156 2.83 17.17 -16.45
CA ALA A 156 2.61 18.60 -16.61
C ALA A 156 2.54 19.04 -18.08
N CYS A 157 3.33 18.41 -18.97
CA CYS A 157 3.33 18.71 -20.41
C CYS A 157 2.12 18.13 -21.15
N GLU A 158 1.69 16.92 -20.78
CA GLU A 158 0.52 16.27 -21.41
C GLU A 158 -0.80 16.99 -21.08
N GLY A 159 -0.86 17.65 -19.92
CA GLY A 159 -2.08 18.34 -19.48
C GLY A 159 -3.23 17.38 -19.13
N ALA A 160 -2.94 16.11 -18.90
CA ALA A 160 -3.94 15.14 -18.44
C ALA A 160 -4.41 15.50 -17.02
N PRO A 161 -5.71 15.45 -16.71
CA PRO A 161 -6.22 15.79 -15.38
C PRO A 161 -5.91 14.73 -14.34
N PHE A 162 -5.74 13.48 -14.80
CA PHE A 162 -5.55 12.31 -13.94
C PHE A 162 -4.73 11.24 -14.67
N VAL A 163 -3.70 10.69 -14.00
CA VAL A 163 -2.91 9.59 -14.53
C VAL A 163 -2.75 8.51 -13.47
N MET A 164 -3.02 7.26 -13.86
CA MET A 164 -2.82 6.06 -13.05
C MET A 164 -1.52 5.37 -13.48
N GLU A 165 -0.59 5.15 -12.53
CA GLU A 165 0.54 4.26 -12.80
C GLU A 165 0.08 2.81 -12.83
N VAL A 166 0.46 2.10 -13.88
CA VAL A 166 0.18 0.68 -14.07
C VAL A 166 1.46 -0.09 -14.33
N SER A 167 1.53 -1.32 -13.84
CA SER A 167 2.67 -2.20 -14.08
C SER A 167 2.22 -3.52 -14.71
N GLU A 168 3.15 -4.23 -15.35
CA GLU A 168 2.85 -5.54 -15.92
C GLU A 168 2.53 -6.55 -14.81
N ARG A 169 1.49 -7.36 -15.06
CA ARG A 169 1.07 -8.42 -14.14
C ARG A 169 2.06 -9.57 -14.14
N ALA A 170 2.49 -9.97 -12.96
CA ALA A 170 3.08 -11.28 -12.71
C ALA A 170 2.01 -12.29 -12.31
N HIS A 171 2.37 -13.56 -12.21
CA HIS A 171 1.43 -14.62 -11.84
C HIS A 171 0.73 -14.40 -10.47
N GLY A 172 1.41 -13.73 -9.52
CA GLY A 172 0.86 -13.38 -8.21
C GLY A 172 -0.16 -12.23 -8.22
N ASP A 173 -0.26 -11.45 -9.31
CA ASP A 173 -1.09 -10.24 -9.38
C ASP A 173 -2.49 -10.48 -9.96
N ARG A 174 -2.93 -11.73 -10.09
CA ARG A 174 -4.21 -12.11 -10.72
C ARG A 174 -5.44 -11.41 -10.10
N LYS A 175 -5.36 -11.08 -8.81
CA LYS A 175 -6.45 -10.42 -8.06
C LYS A 175 -6.38 -8.89 -8.08
N GLY A 176 -5.30 -8.31 -8.61
CA GLY A 176 -5.13 -6.85 -8.64
C GLY A 176 -6.12 -6.19 -9.62
N GLY A 177 -6.64 -5.02 -9.23
CA GLY A 177 -7.47 -4.20 -10.10
C GLY A 177 -6.72 -3.80 -11.37
N HIS A 178 -7.42 -3.69 -12.51
CA HIS A 178 -6.79 -3.36 -13.78
C HIS A 178 -7.58 -2.31 -14.57
N PRO A 179 -6.89 -1.42 -15.30
CA PRO A 179 -7.58 -0.50 -16.19
C PRO A 179 -8.14 -1.25 -17.40
N ALA A 180 -9.29 -0.79 -17.86
CA ALA A 180 -9.91 -1.26 -19.09
C ALA A 180 -10.44 -0.06 -19.88
N ARG A 181 -10.45 -0.17 -21.22
CA ARG A 181 -11.06 0.83 -22.09
C ARG A 181 -12.52 0.46 -22.32
N LEU A 182 -13.40 1.42 -22.14
CA LEU A 182 -14.81 1.29 -22.49
C LEU A 182 -14.99 1.27 -24.03
N ARG A 183 -16.05 0.61 -24.51
CA ARG A 183 -16.40 0.63 -25.94
C ARG A 183 -16.89 1.99 -26.41
N THR A 184 -17.36 2.80 -25.47
CA THR A 184 -17.90 4.16 -25.69
C THR A 184 -16.85 5.25 -25.56
N ASP A 185 -15.57 4.85 -25.43
CA ASP A 185 -14.42 5.65 -25.05
C ASP A 185 -14.30 5.88 -23.54
N GLY A 186 -13.08 6.28 -23.10
CA GLY A 186 -12.72 6.45 -21.68
C GLY A 186 -12.11 5.21 -21.05
N LEU A 187 -11.56 5.41 -19.86
CA LEU A 187 -10.93 4.37 -19.05
C LEU A 187 -11.77 4.08 -17.80
N VAL A 188 -11.75 2.85 -17.37
CA VAL A 188 -12.32 2.43 -16.07
C VAL A 188 -11.33 1.56 -15.33
N LEU A 189 -11.38 1.60 -14.00
CA LEU A 189 -10.72 0.62 -13.15
C LEU A 189 -11.71 -0.51 -12.86
N ARG A 190 -11.32 -1.74 -13.16
CA ARG A 190 -12.06 -2.95 -12.77
C ARG A 190 -11.42 -3.53 -11.51
N GLU A 191 -12.21 -3.72 -10.49
CA GLU A 191 -11.78 -4.35 -9.23
C GLU A 191 -12.42 -5.73 -9.08
N ILE A 192 -11.69 -6.68 -8.48
CA ILE A 192 -12.18 -8.05 -8.32
C ILE A 192 -13.48 -8.10 -7.47
N ALA A 193 -13.58 -7.26 -6.45
CA ALA A 193 -14.75 -7.19 -5.58
C ALA A 193 -16.03 -6.69 -6.28
N GLN A 194 -15.88 -6.06 -7.45
CA GLN A 194 -16.98 -5.53 -8.27
C GLN A 194 -17.23 -6.40 -9.51
N THR A 195 -16.44 -7.46 -9.69
CA THR A 195 -16.52 -8.32 -10.87
C THR A 195 -17.52 -9.47 -10.61
N PRO A 196 -18.53 -9.67 -11.48
CA PRO A 196 -19.44 -10.81 -11.39
C PRO A 196 -18.69 -12.13 -11.37
N GLN A 197 -19.27 -13.13 -10.68
CA GLN A 197 -18.61 -14.44 -10.50
C GLN A 197 -18.30 -15.13 -11.84
N GLU A 198 -19.18 -14.99 -12.83
CA GLU A 198 -19.03 -15.52 -14.19
C GLU A 198 -17.88 -14.87 -14.97
N ASP A 199 -17.47 -13.67 -14.61
CA ASP A 199 -16.40 -12.91 -15.26
C ASP A 199 -15.02 -13.02 -14.56
N LEU A 200 -14.94 -13.72 -13.42
CA LEU A 200 -13.70 -13.80 -12.61
C LEU A 200 -12.56 -14.48 -13.38
N GLU A 201 -12.82 -15.49 -14.17
CA GLU A 201 -11.80 -16.16 -14.99
C GLU A 201 -11.23 -15.19 -16.03
N ALA A 202 -12.11 -14.48 -16.73
CA ALA A 202 -11.70 -13.45 -17.70
C ALA A 202 -10.98 -12.26 -17.04
N PHE A 203 -11.41 -11.86 -15.83
CA PHE A 203 -10.74 -10.83 -15.04
C PHE A 203 -9.30 -11.23 -14.68
N GLN A 204 -9.08 -12.50 -14.34
CA GLN A 204 -7.79 -13.02 -13.91
C GLN A 204 -6.87 -13.46 -15.06
N ASP A 205 -7.33 -13.38 -16.31
CA ASP A 205 -6.52 -13.67 -17.49
C ASP A 205 -5.45 -12.59 -17.71
N THR A 206 -4.22 -12.89 -17.32
CA THR A 206 -3.08 -11.97 -17.43
C THR A 206 -2.60 -11.79 -18.87
N SER A 207 -2.97 -12.67 -19.79
CA SER A 207 -2.66 -12.53 -21.21
C SER A 207 -3.54 -11.44 -21.87
N ARG A 208 -4.79 -11.35 -21.43
CA ARG A 208 -5.75 -10.33 -21.86
C ARG A 208 -5.61 -9.02 -21.14
N HIS A 209 -5.45 -9.08 -19.80
CA HIS A 209 -5.30 -7.91 -18.90
C HIS A 209 -3.87 -7.83 -18.38
N ARG A 210 -2.97 -7.34 -19.23
CA ARG A 210 -1.52 -7.34 -18.98
C ARG A 210 -1.07 -6.41 -17.87
N PHE A 211 -1.84 -5.37 -17.57
CA PHE A 211 -1.46 -4.33 -16.61
C PHE A 211 -2.39 -4.34 -15.42
N PHE A 212 -1.87 -3.96 -14.25
CA PHE A 212 -2.66 -3.74 -13.04
C PHE A 212 -2.37 -2.37 -12.43
N ASN A 213 -3.32 -1.87 -11.66
CA ASN A 213 -3.22 -0.61 -10.92
C ASN A 213 -2.24 -0.74 -9.75
N THR A 214 -1.22 0.12 -9.72
CA THR A 214 -0.23 0.17 -8.63
C THR A 214 -0.70 0.97 -7.42
N ASN A 215 -1.87 1.58 -7.46
CA ASN A 215 -2.34 2.57 -6.49
C ASN A 215 -1.41 3.79 -6.36
N SER A 216 -0.71 4.14 -7.44
CA SER A 216 0.06 5.38 -7.57
C SER A 216 -0.61 6.27 -8.61
N LEU A 217 -1.00 7.47 -8.22
CA LEU A 217 -1.80 8.39 -9.02
C LEU A 217 -1.13 9.75 -9.13
N TRP A 218 -1.30 10.39 -10.29
CA TRP A 218 -0.96 11.78 -10.55
C TRP A 218 -2.23 12.56 -10.82
N ILE A 219 -2.44 13.65 -10.11
CA ILE A 219 -3.70 14.40 -10.11
C ILE A 219 -3.40 15.88 -10.33
N ASP A 220 -4.05 16.52 -11.30
CA ASP A 220 -4.13 17.98 -11.39
C ASP A 220 -5.18 18.45 -10.37
N LEU A 221 -4.74 19.17 -9.33
CA LEU A 221 -5.59 19.60 -8.22
C LEU A 221 -6.66 20.61 -8.66
N ARG A 222 -6.40 21.38 -9.73
CA ARG A 222 -7.39 22.29 -10.31
C ARG A 222 -8.51 21.51 -11.00
N ALA A 223 -8.14 20.53 -11.81
CA ALA A 223 -9.12 19.64 -12.44
C ALA A 223 -9.92 18.84 -11.39
N LEU A 224 -9.27 18.43 -10.29
CA LEU A 224 -9.95 17.79 -9.17
C LEU A 224 -10.98 18.73 -8.52
N ARG A 225 -10.61 19.99 -8.28
CA ARG A 225 -11.52 21.01 -7.74
C ARG A 225 -12.74 21.20 -8.64
N GLU A 226 -12.52 21.40 -9.91
CA GLU A 226 -13.59 21.57 -10.90
C GLU A 226 -14.55 20.37 -10.91
N ALA A 227 -14.00 19.15 -10.95
CA ALA A 227 -14.81 17.93 -10.94
C ALA A 227 -15.63 17.74 -9.65
N LEU A 228 -15.08 18.16 -8.50
CA LEU A 228 -15.81 18.11 -7.22
C LEU A 228 -16.90 19.17 -7.15
N ASP A 229 -16.62 20.39 -7.59
CA ASP A 229 -17.60 21.49 -7.61
C ASP A 229 -18.79 21.15 -8.50
N GLU A 230 -18.55 20.62 -9.69
CA GLU A 230 -19.60 20.17 -10.62
C GLU A 230 -20.48 19.05 -10.05
N ARG A 231 -19.94 18.23 -9.14
CA ARG A 231 -20.60 17.04 -8.56
C ARG A 231 -21.05 17.24 -7.12
N GLY A 232 -21.06 18.49 -6.63
CA GLY A 232 -21.49 18.78 -5.27
C GLY A 232 -20.60 18.21 -4.17
N GLY A 233 -19.29 18.15 -4.44
CA GLY A 233 -18.26 17.72 -3.47
C GLY A 233 -17.97 16.20 -3.44
N VAL A 234 -18.60 15.39 -4.30
CA VAL A 234 -18.42 13.93 -4.34
C VAL A 234 -18.23 13.44 -5.76
N LEU A 235 -17.14 12.71 -6.04
CA LEU A 235 -16.87 12.21 -7.40
C LEU A 235 -17.82 11.11 -7.87
N GLY A 236 -18.59 10.47 -6.97
CA GLY A 236 -19.52 9.40 -7.32
C GLY A 236 -18.82 8.09 -7.67
N LEU A 237 -17.73 7.74 -6.98
CA LEU A 237 -16.98 6.52 -7.25
C LEU A 237 -17.81 5.25 -6.99
N PRO A 238 -17.62 4.18 -7.78
CA PRO A 238 -18.30 2.92 -7.58
C PRO A 238 -18.03 2.33 -6.19
N MET A 239 -19.10 1.91 -5.51
CA MET A 239 -19.04 1.36 -4.16
C MET A 239 -18.56 -0.10 -4.20
N ILE A 240 -17.70 -0.44 -3.24
CA ILE A 240 -17.26 -1.79 -2.91
C ILE A 240 -17.98 -2.21 -1.63
N VAL A 241 -18.67 -3.34 -1.67
CA VAL A 241 -19.42 -3.87 -0.53
C VAL A 241 -18.69 -5.10 0.02
N ASN A 242 -18.14 -4.97 1.23
CA ASN A 242 -17.43 -6.05 1.92
C ASN A 242 -18.32 -6.64 3.02
N ARG A 243 -18.69 -7.91 2.90
CA ARG A 243 -19.45 -8.63 3.94
C ARG A 243 -18.47 -9.15 5.00
N LYS A 244 -18.73 -8.81 6.27
CA LYS A 244 -17.89 -9.17 7.43
C LYS A 244 -18.77 -9.35 8.66
N THR A 245 -18.17 -9.69 9.80
CA THR A 245 -18.79 -9.57 11.13
C THR A 245 -18.49 -8.19 11.74
N VAL A 246 -19.33 -7.71 12.65
CA VAL A 246 -19.10 -6.43 13.34
C VAL A 246 -17.81 -6.46 14.14
N ASP A 247 -17.59 -7.55 14.86
CA ASP A 247 -16.34 -7.85 15.56
C ASP A 247 -15.54 -8.89 14.73
N PRO A 248 -14.36 -8.53 14.19
CA PRO A 248 -13.55 -9.45 13.41
C PRO A 248 -12.95 -10.60 14.25
N THR A 249 -12.95 -10.47 15.58
CA THR A 249 -12.44 -11.49 16.51
C THR A 249 -13.52 -12.45 16.97
N ASP A 250 -14.82 -12.08 16.81
CA ASP A 250 -15.98 -12.90 17.12
C ASP A 250 -16.76 -13.27 15.84
N PRO A 251 -16.53 -14.48 15.27
CA PRO A 251 -17.28 -14.94 14.10
C PRO A 251 -18.78 -15.10 14.34
N SER A 252 -19.25 -15.12 15.60
CA SER A 252 -20.65 -15.18 15.96
C SER A 252 -21.34 -13.81 16.07
N SER A 253 -20.57 -12.73 16.00
CA SER A 253 -21.11 -11.37 16.01
C SER A 253 -21.92 -11.09 14.72
N PRO A 254 -22.87 -10.12 14.74
CA PRO A 254 -23.74 -9.84 13.62
C PRO A 254 -22.99 -9.60 12.31
N GLU A 255 -23.54 -10.11 11.21
CA GLU A 255 -23.02 -9.83 9.88
C GLU A 255 -23.33 -8.38 9.48
N VAL A 256 -22.34 -7.73 8.91
CA VAL A 256 -22.40 -6.33 8.45
C VAL A 256 -21.80 -6.17 7.05
N PHE A 257 -22.19 -5.11 6.38
CA PHE A 257 -21.48 -4.60 5.21
C PHE A 257 -20.59 -3.41 5.61
N GLN A 258 -19.33 -3.47 5.21
CA GLN A 258 -18.43 -2.33 5.17
C GLN A 258 -18.44 -1.77 3.75
N LEU A 259 -18.71 -0.48 3.64
CA LEU A 259 -18.82 0.21 2.36
C LEU A 259 -17.53 0.97 2.10
N GLU A 260 -16.90 0.72 0.98
CA GLU A 260 -15.62 1.30 0.61
C GLU A 260 -15.66 1.82 -0.84
N THR A 261 -14.74 2.72 -1.16
CA THR A 261 -14.45 3.15 -2.53
C THR A 261 -12.95 3.09 -2.81
N ALA A 262 -12.60 2.92 -4.09
CA ALA A 262 -11.21 2.87 -4.53
C ALA A 262 -10.82 4.16 -5.25
N MET A 263 -9.71 4.81 -4.86
CA MET A 263 -9.26 6.06 -5.46
C MET A 263 -8.96 5.95 -6.95
N GLY A 264 -8.46 4.81 -7.40
CA GLY A 264 -8.16 4.58 -8.82
C GLY A 264 -9.42 4.58 -9.71
N ALA A 265 -10.61 4.36 -9.13
CA ALA A 265 -11.87 4.42 -9.89
C ALA A 265 -12.16 5.83 -10.45
N ALA A 266 -11.52 6.87 -9.91
CA ALA A 266 -11.60 8.23 -10.42
C ALA A 266 -11.07 8.38 -11.86
N ILE A 267 -10.32 7.42 -12.39
CA ILE A 267 -9.92 7.42 -13.81
C ILE A 267 -11.11 7.49 -14.77
N ALA A 268 -12.29 7.04 -14.33
CA ALA A 268 -13.52 7.11 -15.11
C ALA A 268 -14.27 8.47 -15.00
N VAL A 269 -13.82 9.32 -14.10
CA VAL A 269 -14.46 10.63 -13.84
C VAL A 269 -13.90 11.73 -14.74
N PHE A 270 -12.62 11.63 -15.06
CA PHE A 270 -11.90 12.67 -15.78
C PHE A 270 -11.79 12.37 -17.28
N ASP A 271 -12.35 13.26 -18.10
CA ASP A 271 -12.10 13.22 -19.53
C ASP A 271 -10.63 13.50 -19.81
N GLY A 272 -10.00 12.64 -20.63
CA GLY A 272 -8.56 12.73 -20.91
C GLY A 272 -7.67 12.06 -19.84
N ALA A 273 -8.26 11.34 -18.86
CA ALA A 273 -7.48 10.52 -17.95
C ALA A 273 -6.64 9.45 -18.70
N ALA A 274 -5.45 9.16 -18.17
CA ALA A 274 -4.53 8.23 -18.81
C ALA A 274 -4.00 7.17 -17.83
N ALA A 275 -3.46 6.08 -18.39
CA ALA A 275 -2.71 5.08 -17.65
C ALA A 275 -1.27 5.06 -18.16
N LEU A 276 -0.31 5.25 -17.25
CA LEU A 276 1.12 5.26 -17.53
C LEU A 276 1.75 3.94 -17.12
N ARG A 277 2.36 3.23 -18.09
CA ARG A 277 3.13 2.04 -17.79
C ARG A 277 4.43 2.42 -17.09
N VAL A 278 4.64 1.86 -15.90
CA VAL A 278 5.85 2.03 -15.10
C VAL A 278 6.58 0.70 -14.88
N PRO A 279 7.90 0.71 -14.64
CA PRO A 279 8.64 -0.50 -14.34
C PRO A 279 8.20 -1.10 -13.00
N ARG A 280 8.32 -2.43 -12.87
CA ARG A 280 7.87 -3.20 -11.70
C ARG A 280 8.48 -2.70 -10.38
N ARG A 281 9.71 -2.20 -10.38
CA ARG A 281 10.37 -1.66 -9.18
C ARG A 281 9.59 -0.51 -8.52
N ARG A 282 8.68 0.18 -9.24
CA ARG A 282 7.79 1.20 -8.65
C ARG A 282 6.63 0.60 -7.86
N PHE A 283 6.47 -0.72 -7.87
CA PHE A 283 5.44 -1.42 -7.10
C PHE A 283 6.06 -2.51 -6.24
N ALA A 284 6.44 -2.15 -5.01
CA ALA A 284 7.03 -3.04 -4.01
C ALA A 284 6.25 -2.92 -2.67
N PRO A 285 4.93 -3.25 -2.66
CA PRO A 285 4.14 -3.18 -1.45
C PRO A 285 4.49 -4.35 -0.52
N VAL A 286 4.49 -4.10 0.77
CA VAL A 286 4.61 -5.13 1.80
C VAL A 286 3.21 -5.47 2.30
N LYS A 287 2.68 -6.61 1.92
CA LYS A 287 1.32 -7.06 2.31
C LYS A 287 1.35 -8.12 3.41
N THR A 288 2.45 -8.87 3.47
CA THR A 288 2.64 -10.01 4.36
C THR A 288 4.03 -9.99 4.99
N THR A 289 4.25 -10.82 5.98
CA THR A 289 5.57 -11.07 6.57
C THR A 289 6.56 -11.71 5.59
N ASN A 290 6.07 -12.39 4.53
CA ASN A 290 6.93 -12.88 3.45
C ASN A 290 7.59 -11.71 2.70
N ASP A 291 6.79 -10.68 2.36
CA ASP A 291 7.29 -9.47 1.70
C ASP A 291 8.24 -8.72 2.63
N LEU A 292 7.90 -8.67 3.94
CA LEU A 292 8.72 -8.01 4.96
C LEU A 292 10.09 -8.68 5.11
N LEU A 293 10.15 -10.02 5.12
CA LEU A 293 11.43 -10.74 5.18
C LEU A 293 12.30 -10.44 3.97
N ALA A 294 11.72 -10.49 2.77
CA ALA A 294 12.44 -10.15 1.54
C ALA A 294 13.01 -8.74 1.60
N LEU A 295 12.23 -7.76 2.06
CA LEU A 295 12.63 -6.36 2.16
C LEU A 295 13.72 -6.14 3.21
N ARG A 296 13.63 -6.80 4.37
CA ARG A 296 14.63 -6.71 5.45
C ARG A 296 15.96 -7.37 5.08
N SER A 297 15.96 -8.31 4.13
CA SER A 297 17.18 -9.00 3.69
C SER A 297 18.05 -8.11 2.79
N ASP A 298 19.23 -8.62 2.44
CA ASP A 298 20.15 -8.02 1.49
C ASP A 298 19.71 -8.12 0.02
N ALA A 299 18.57 -8.76 -0.27
CA ALA A 299 17.95 -8.76 -1.58
C ALA A 299 17.44 -7.37 -1.98
N TYR A 300 17.24 -6.48 -0.99
CA TYR A 300 16.93 -5.08 -1.20
C TYR A 300 17.98 -4.20 -0.52
N VAL A 301 18.30 -3.09 -1.14
CA VAL A 301 19.27 -2.11 -0.65
C VAL A 301 18.66 -0.72 -0.59
N MET A 302 19.17 0.10 0.33
CA MET A 302 18.85 1.51 0.36
C MET A 302 19.73 2.23 -0.66
N GLY A 303 19.10 2.78 -1.70
CA GLY A 303 19.75 3.56 -2.75
C GLY A 303 19.82 5.05 -2.41
N GLU A 304 20.28 5.82 -3.40
CA GLU A 304 20.31 7.27 -3.32
C GLU A 304 18.91 7.85 -3.13
N GLY A 305 18.78 8.95 -2.38
CA GLY A 305 17.49 9.58 -2.10
C GLY A 305 16.54 8.71 -1.24
N ALA A 306 17.09 7.79 -0.44
CA ALA A 306 16.33 6.83 0.38
C ALA A 306 15.36 5.95 -0.43
N THR A 307 15.67 5.68 -1.69
CA THR A 307 14.94 4.69 -2.50
C THR A 307 15.26 3.29 -2.01
N VAL A 308 14.25 2.42 -2.01
CA VAL A 308 14.45 0.99 -1.71
C VAL A 308 14.35 0.21 -3.01
N GLU A 309 15.44 -0.41 -3.38
CA GLU A 309 15.62 -1.07 -4.67
C GLU A 309 16.13 -2.49 -4.49
N LEU A 310 15.85 -3.35 -5.46
CA LEU A 310 16.47 -4.67 -5.48
C LEU A 310 17.98 -4.52 -5.63
N ALA A 311 18.74 -5.36 -4.92
CA ALA A 311 20.19 -5.43 -5.07
C ALA A 311 20.57 -5.65 -6.56
N PRO A 312 21.63 -5.01 -7.06
CA PRO A 312 22.03 -5.10 -8.49
C PRO A 312 22.16 -6.54 -8.99
N GLU A 313 22.59 -7.44 -8.13
CA GLU A 313 22.78 -8.87 -8.40
C GLU A 313 21.46 -9.59 -8.74
N ARG A 314 20.32 -8.99 -8.37
CA ARG A 314 18.98 -9.59 -8.53
C ARG A 314 18.39 -9.42 -9.94
N SER A 315 18.95 -8.57 -10.78
CA SER A 315 18.44 -8.34 -12.16
C SER A 315 16.93 -8.07 -12.23
N ASP A 316 16.40 -7.25 -11.30
CA ASP A 316 14.97 -6.88 -11.16
C ASP A 316 14.02 -8.04 -10.78
N VAL A 317 14.53 -9.19 -10.33
CA VAL A 317 13.70 -10.32 -9.88
C VAL A 317 13.74 -10.45 -8.35
N PRO A 318 12.64 -10.18 -7.63
CA PRO A 318 12.58 -10.35 -6.18
C PRO A 318 12.68 -11.83 -5.77
N PRO A 319 13.21 -12.14 -4.57
CA PRO A 319 13.17 -13.49 -4.04
C PRO A 319 11.72 -13.90 -3.76
N LEU A 320 11.39 -15.15 -4.02
CA LEU A 320 10.10 -15.71 -3.63
C LEU A 320 10.22 -16.28 -2.21
N VAL A 321 9.55 -15.65 -1.26
CA VAL A 321 9.50 -16.09 0.14
C VAL A 321 8.12 -16.69 0.42
N ASP A 322 8.07 -17.86 1.05
CA ASP A 322 6.87 -18.63 1.37
C ASP A 322 7.03 -19.23 2.80
N LEU A 323 6.58 -18.47 3.80
CA LEU A 323 6.65 -18.84 5.20
C LEU A 323 5.35 -19.48 5.65
N ASP A 324 5.43 -20.47 6.52
CA ASP A 324 4.25 -21.14 7.10
C ASP A 324 3.36 -20.16 7.86
N PRO A 325 2.12 -19.91 7.41
CA PRO A 325 1.24 -18.93 8.04
C PRO A 325 0.85 -19.25 9.48
N ALA A 326 1.00 -20.52 9.91
CA ALA A 326 0.72 -20.90 11.29
C ALA A 326 1.74 -20.30 12.28
N PHE A 327 2.94 -19.99 11.81
CA PHE A 327 4.06 -19.51 12.65
C PHE A 327 4.56 -18.12 12.28
N TYR A 328 4.23 -17.61 11.10
CA TYR A 328 4.83 -16.36 10.60
C TYR A 328 3.82 -15.32 10.14
N LYS A 329 2.52 -15.64 10.11
CA LYS A 329 1.52 -14.71 9.61
C LYS A 329 1.45 -13.42 10.43
N LEU A 330 1.53 -13.54 11.76
CA LEU A 330 1.45 -12.41 12.67
C LEU A 330 2.85 -11.84 12.92
N LEU A 331 2.96 -10.52 12.97
CA LEU A 331 4.24 -9.84 13.19
C LEU A 331 4.88 -10.25 14.52
N GLY A 332 4.07 -10.39 15.58
CA GLY A 332 4.53 -10.84 16.90
C GLY A 332 5.11 -12.26 16.92
N ASP A 333 4.66 -13.13 16.00
CA ASP A 333 5.20 -14.48 15.84
C ASP A 333 6.41 -14.49 14.89
N PHE A 334 6.43 -13.62 13.90
CA PHE A 334 7.52 -13.48 12.94
C PHE A 334 8.80 -12.92 13.57
N GLU A 335 8.70 -11.85 14.35
CA GLU A 335 9.86 -11.13 14.92
C GLU A 335 10.80 -12.03 15.75
N PRO A 336 10.32 -12.89 16.67
CA PRO A 336 11.21 -13.76 17.44
C PRO A 336 12.00 -14.76 16.60
N ARG A 337 11.44 -15.18 15.44
CA ARG A 337 12.07 -16.16 14.55
C ARG A 337 13.18 -15.57 13.69
N PHE A 338 13.20 -14.25 13.56
CA PHE A 338 14.25 -13.48 12.90
C PHE A 338 14.93 -12.47 13.83
N ALA A 339 14.89 -12.68 15.15
CA ALA A 339 15.47 -11.78 16.13
C ALA A 339 16.98 -11.57 15.97
N ARG A 340 17.66 -12.47 15.25
CA ARG A 340 19.09 -12.38 14.93
C ARG A 340 19.38 -11.76 13.55
N GLY A 341 18.35 -11.21 12.90
CA GLY A 341 18.40 -10.60 11.58
C GLY A 341 17.84 -11.49 10.48
N ALA A 342 17.52 -10.88 9.36
CA ALA A 342 17.05 -11.57 8.16
C ALA A 342 18.21 -12.38 7.53
N PRO A 343 17.96 -13.58 6.99
CA PRO A 343 18.95 -14.28 6.20
C PRO A 343 19.31 -13.51 4.93
N SER A 344 20.51 -13.74 4.40
CA SER A 344 20.90 -13.24 3.07
C SER A 344 20.05 -13.91 2.00
N LEU A 345 19.30 -13.12 1.24
CA LEU A 345 18.44 -13.57 0.14
C LEU A 345 18.89 -13.02 -1.23
N VAL A 346 20.04 -12.35 -1.29
CA VAL A 346 20.55 -11.80 -2.56
C VAL A 346 20.75 -12.87 -3.63
N GLY A 347 21.18 -14.08 -3.22
CA GLY A 347 21.33 -15.26 -4.08
C GLY A 347 20.13 -16.22 -4.08
N CYS A 348 19.03 -15.86 -3.41
CA CYS A 348 17.86 -16.71 -3.24
C CYS A 348 16.88 -16.56 -4.40
N GLU A 349 16.46 -17.65 -5.03
CA GLU A 349 15.33 -17.69 -5.94
C GLU A 349 14.03 -17.92 -5.17
N ARG A 350 14.06 -18.93 -4.29
CA ARG A 350 12.91 -19.28 -3.47
C ARG A 350 13.35 -19.77 -2.09
N LEU A 351 12.76 -19.22 -1.03
CA LEU A 351 12.83 -19.75 0.31
C LEU A 351 11.43 -20.23 0.74
N LYS A 352 11.29 -21.52 1.00
CA LYS A 352 10.07 -22.07 1.61
C LYS A 352 10.39 -22.58 3.01
N VAL A 353 9.60 -22.14 4.00
CA VAL A 353 9.71 -22.57 5.40
C VAL A 353 8.38 -23.19 5.82
N VAL A 354 8.44 -24.41 6.37
CA VAL A 354 7.28 -25.16 6.89
C VAL A 354 7.56 -25.49 8.35
N GLY A 355 6.61 -25.20 9.23
CA GLY A 355 6.74 -25.44 10.67
C GLY A 355 7.48 -24.31 11.41
N ASP A 356 7.76 -24.55 12.69
CA ASP A 356 8.40 -23.60 13.60
C ASP A 356 9.92 -23.62 13.44
N VAL A 357 10.46 -22.58 12.78
CA VAL A 357 11.91 -22.45 12.50
C VAL A 357 12.37 -21.05 12.89
N ALA A 358 13.48 -20.94 13.60
CA ALA A 358 14.17 -19.68 13.86
C ALA A 358 15.53 -19.64 13.15
N PHE A 359 15.98 -18.44 12.77
CA PHE A 359 17.19 -18.25 11.98
C PHE A 359 18.30 -17.60 12.81
N GLY A 360 19.51 -18.18 12.73
CA GLY A 360 20.72 -17.64 13.31
C GLY A 360 21.28 -16.43 12.55
N VAL A 361 22.37 -15.88 13.08
CA VAL A 361 23.08 -14.75 12.45
C VAL A 361 23.77 -15.20 11.15
N GLY A 362 23.67 -14.40 10.10
CA GLY A 362 24.43 -14.59 8.87
C GLY A 362 24.06 -15.85 8.07
N VAL A 363 22.85 -16.37 8.25
CA VAL A 363 22.32 -17.45 7.41
C VAL A 363 22.22 -16.98 5.96
N VAL A 364 22.65 -17.79 5.01
CA VAL A 364 22.66 -17.48 3.56
C VAL A 364 21.78 -18.48 2.82
N VAL A 365 20.87 -17.98 1.97
CA VAL A 365 20.03 -18.81 1.10
C VAL A 365 20.47 -18.64 -0.35
N ARG A 366 20.72 -19.77 -1.06
CA ARG A 366 21.14 -19.79 -2.47
C ARG A 366 20.18 -20.63 -3.31
N GLY A 367 19.80 -20.09 -4.47
CA GLY A 367 18.84 -20.73 -5.37
C GLY A 367 17.51 -20.98 -4.65
N SER A 368 16.98 -22.20 -4.77
CA SER A 368 15.73 -22.60 -4.12
C SER A 368 16.01 -23.46 -2.89
N ALA A 369 15.52 -23.07 -1.70
CA ALA A 369 15.68 -23.80 -0.47
C ALA A 369 14.33 -24.12 0.18
N LEU A 370 14.19 -25.34 0.72
CA LEU A 370 13.08 -25.79 1.56
C LEU A 370 13.64 -26.11 2.95
N VAL A 371 13.10 -25.44 3.96
CA VAL A 371 13.35 -25.76 5.38
C VAL A 371 12.05 -26.29 5.96
N GLU A 372 12.10 -27.51 6.45
CA GLU A 372 10.92 -28.18 7.01
C GLU A 372 11.21 -28.64 8.43
N ASN A 373 10.40 -28.17 9.37
CA ASN A 373 10.36 -28.67 10.74
C ASN A 373 9.01 -29.38 10.97
N ARG A 374 9.05 -30.68 11.19
CA ARG A 374 7.89 -31.50 11.52
C ARG A 374 7.79 -31.86 13.00
N ASP A 375 8.79 -31.46 13.78
CA ASP A 375 8.84 -31.70 15.20
C ASP A 375 8.01 -30.66 15.96
N HIS A 376 7.68 -30.97 17.21
CA HIS A 376 6.94 -30.04 18.09
C HIS A 376 7.83 -28.91 18.62
N ASP A 377 9.17 -29.15 18.70
CA ASP A 377 10.11 -28.15 19.17
C ASP A 377 10.59 -27.26 18.03
N GLN A 378 10.87 -26.00 18.34
CA GLN A 378 11.37 -25.03 17.37
C GLN A 378 12.75 -25.47 16.83
N LEU A 379 12.89 -25.56 15.51
CA LEU A 379 14.15 -25.78 14.84
C LEU A 379 14.95 -24.47 14.78
N MET A 380 16.18 -24.48 15.29
CA MET A 380 17.11 -23.36 15.14
C MET A 380 18.08 -23.63 13.99
N ILE A 381 18.07 -22.77 12.97
CA ILE A 381 19.11 -22.74 11.93
C ILE A 381 20.36 -22.10 12.52
N GLU A 382 21.48 -22.80 12.47
CA GLU A 382 22.73 -22.34 13.07
C GLU A 382 23.27 -21.06 12.40
N ASP A 383 24.07 -20.30 13.19
CA ASP A 383 24.75 -19.12 12.70
C ASP A 383 25.65 -19.45 11.48
N GLY A 384 25.60 -18.67 10.45
CA GLY A 384 26.40 -18.82 9.23
C GLY A 384 26.01 -20.01 8.33
N ALA A 385 24.90 -20.69 8.61
CA ALA A 385 24.43 -21.80 7.77
C ALA A 385 24.17 -21.34 6.34
N VAL A 386 24.51 -22.21 5.37
CA VAL A 386 24.19 -22.00 3.95
C VAL A 386 23.09 -22.97 3.55
N LEU A 387 21.92 -22.43 3.21
CA LEU A 387 20.77 -23.18 2.77
C LEU A 387 20.71 -23.16 1.24
N SER A 388 20.71 -24.34 0.64
CA SER A 388 20.53 -24.51 -0.81
C SER A 388 19.70 -25.76 -1.05
N GLY A 389 18.81 -25.72 -2.01
CA GLY A 389 18.10 -26.91 -2.45
C GLY A 389 18.93 -27.79 -3.39
N PRO A 390 18.50 -29.01 -3.61
CA PRO A 390 19.10 -29.88 -4.61
C PRO A 390 18.92 -29.35 -6.03
#